data_f1694b29ba2c7041681c4810fbd786ce
#
_entry.id   f1694b29ba2c7041681c4810fbd786ce
#
_cell.length_a   1.000
_cell.length_b   1.000
_cell.length_c   1.000
_cell.angle_alpha   90.00
_cell.angle_beta   90.00
_cell.angle_gamma   90.00
#
_symmetry.space_group_name_H-M   'P 1'
#
loop_
_entity.id
_entity.type
_entity.pdbx_description
1 polymer ?
#
loop_
_entity_poly.entity_id
_entity_poly.type
_entity_poly.pdbx_seq_one_letter_code
_entity_poly.pdbx_strand_id
1 'polypeptide(L)'
;NIIFVSAYLENPASAFGHILIQFNSKNRFFNHPLLSPTLNFGAITNPEDGALEYAMRGLFGGYESGFSDERFYNFNHVYGETEQRDLWSYPLNFSKEERERVTYHTWELLQHVRFTYYFFLDNCAYRMAELLEMAWTDGRRLNRPMALWAIPVYAVHNLKAMNADGENLLGTPKLIPSRQRRLNHSVSE
;
A
#
# COMPACT_ATOMS: atom_id res chain seq x y z
N ASN A 1 -7.63 -4.54 5.04
CA ASN A 1 -6.27 -5.05 5.17
C ASN A 1 -5.28 -4.07 4.55
N ILE A 2 -4.09 -4.00 5.12
CA ILE A 2 -2.92 -3.43 4.43
C ILE A 2 -2.23 -4.56 3.66
N ILE A 3 -1.91 -4.32 2.41
CA ILE A 3 -1.08 -5.22 1.60
C ILE A 3 0.28 -4.55 1.43
N PHE A 4 1.31 -5.16 2.00
CA PHE A 4 2.69 -4.76 1.77
C PHE A 4 3.29 -5.64 0.67
N VAL A 5 3.80 -5.02 -0.38
CA VAL A 5 4.49 -5.66 -1.50
C VAL A 5 5.99 -5.53 -1.27
N SER A 6 6.72 -6.63 -1.30
CA SER A 6 8.17 -6.64 -1.06
C SER A 6 8.93 -5.75 -2.06
N ALA A 7 10.15 -5.36 -1.71
CA ALA A 7 11.00 -4.52 -2.54
C ALA A 7 11.24 -5.11 -3.95
N TYR A 8 11.41 -4.21 -4.93
CA TYR A 8 11.73 -4.55 -6.31
C TYR A 8 12.82 -3.62 -6.82
N LEU A 9 14.03 -4.15 -6.97
CA LEU A 9 15.21 -3.34 -7.24
C LEU A 9 15.35 -2.88 -8.71
N GLU A 10 14.57 -3.46 -9.60
CA GLU A 10 14.57 -3.07 -11.02
C GLU A 10 13.83 -1.75 -11.28
N ASN A 11 13.03 -1.29 -10.31
CA ASN A 11 12.31 -0.01 -10.39
C ASN A 11 12.62 0.86 -9.16
N PRO A 12 13.21 2.06 -9.35
CA PRO A 12 13.54 2.96 -8.23
C PRO A 12 12.37 3.33 -7.34
N ALA A 13 11.17 3.54 -7.90
CA ALA A 13 9.97 3.86 -7.13
C ALA A 13 9.49 2.69 -6.25
N SER A 14 9.85 1.46 -6.59
CA SER A 14 9.48 0.24 -5.87
C SER A 14 10.64 -0.36 -5.06
N ALA A 15 11.81 0.30 -5.03
CA ALA A 15 13.01 -0.20 -4.37
C ALA A 15 12.81 -0.45 -2.87
N PHE A 16 11.88 0.25 -2.23
CA PHE A 16 11.56 0.10 -0.80
C PHE A 16 10.25 -0.66 -0.54
N GLY A 17 9.68 -1.28 -1.57
CA GLY A 17 8.38 -1.93 -1.52
C GLY A 17 7.23 -1.01 -1.91
N HIS A 18 6.01 -1.50 -1.71
CA HIS A 18 4.79 -0.75 -2.01
C HIS A 18 3.70 -1.09 -0.99
N ILE A 19 2.75 -0.18 -0.79
CA ILE A 19 1.61 -0.39 0.11
C ILE A 19 0.31 -0.17 -0.65
N LEU A 20 -0.63 -1.10 -0.42
CA LEU A 20 -2.01 -1.03 -0.90
C LEU A 20 -2.97 -1.18 0.27
N ILE A 21 -4.19 -0.69 0.14
CA ILE A 21 -5.27 -0.92 1.10
C ILE A 21 -6.37 -1.74 0.43
N GLN A 22 -6.60 -2.95 0.93
CA GLN A 22 -7.63 -3.86 0.43
C GLN A 22 -8.89 -3.77 1.29
N PHE A 23 -10.04 -3.53 0.65
CA PHE A 23 -11.36 -3.47 1.28
C PHE A 23 -12.09 -4.81 1.12
N ASN A 24 -12.21 -5.57 2.19
CA ASN A 24 -12.87 -6.87 2.18
C ASN A 24 -14.31 -6.76 2.65
N SER A 25 -15.25 -7.35 1.91
CA SER A 25 -16.64 -7.45 2.33
C SER A 25 -16.78 -8.43 3.50
N LYS A 26 -17.66 -8.11 4.47
CA LYS A 26 -18.09 -9.07 5.50
C LYS A 26 -19.12 -10.08 4.99
N ASN A 27 -19.74 -9.81 3.86
CA ASN A 27 -20.73 -10.69 3.25
C ASN A 27 -20.02 -11.88 2.59
N ARG A 28 -20.31 -13.10 3.04
CA ARG A 28 -19.70 -14.34 2.54
C ARG A 28 -19.84 -14.53 1.02
N PHE A 29 -20.93 -14.05 0.42
CA PHE A 29 -21.17 -14.18 -1.02
C PHE A 29 -20.27 -13.27 -1.89
N PHE A 30 -19.75 -12.18 -1.29
CA PHE A 30 -18.88 -11.21 -1.97
C PHE A 30 -17.47 -11.16 -1.42
N ASN A 31 -17.13 -12.06 -0.48
CA ASN A 31 -15.83 -12.08 0.19
C ASN A 31 -14.85 -13.03 -0.50
N HIS A 32 -14.51 -12.74 -1.75
CA HIS A 32 -13.39 -13.40 -2.40
C HIS A 32 -12.19 -12.44 -2.40
N PRO A 33 -11.09 -12.76 -1.71
CA PRO A 33 -9.97 -11.81 -1.55
C PRO A 33 -9.44 -11.23 -2.85
N LEU A 34 -9.36 -12.05 -3.92
CA LEU A 34 -8.88 -11.60 -5.24
C LEU A 34 -9.82 -10.59 -5.92
N LEU A 35 -11.12 -10.60 -5.60
CA LEU A 35 -12.12 -9.69 -6.17
C LEU A 35 -12.34 -8.44 -5.33
N SER A 36 -11.69 -8.34 -4.17
CA SER A 36 -11.83 -7.20 -3.26
C SER A 36 -11.28 -5.92 -3.90
N PRO A 37 -12.02 -4.80 -3.81
CA PRO A 37 -11.50 -3.50 -4.20
C PRO A 37 -10.22 -3.19 -3.42
N THR A 38 -9.23 -2.71 -4.11
CA THR A 38 -7.91 -2.44 -3.53
C THR A 38 -7.43 -1.08 -4.01
N LEU A 39 -7.18 -0.21 -3.04
CA LEU A 39 -6.70 1.14 -3.25
C LEU A 39 -5.19 1.13 -3.47
N ASN A 40 -4.78 1.86 -4.47
CA ASN A 40 -3.40 2.16 -4.81
C ASN A 40 -3.18 3.68 -4.78
N PHE A 41 -1.97 4.11 -4.45
CA PHE A 41 -1.49 5.46 -4.70
C PHE A 41 -0.19 5.40 -5.49
N GLY A 42 -0.11 6.11 -6.60
CA GLY A 42 1.06 6.08 -7.46
C GLY A 42 1.20 7.31 -8.35
N ALA A 43 2.39 7.45 -8.93
CA ALA A 43 2.66 8.46 -9.93
C ALA A 43 1.94 8.14 -11.23
N ILE A 44 1.44 9.18 -11.88
CA ILE A 44 0.93 9.13 -13.25
C ILE A 44 2.13 9.41 -14.17
N THR A 45 2.76 8.35 -14.62
CA THR A 45 3.98 8.42 -15.42
C THR A 45 3.67 8.40 -16.91
N ASN A 46 4.55 9.00 -17.71
CA ASN A 46 4.52 8.85 -19.15
C ASN A 46 5.34 7.60 -19.54
N PRO A 47 4.76 6.62 -20.26
CA PRO A 47 5.49 5.43 -20.71
C PRO A 47 6.69 5.72 -21.62
N GLU A 48 6.76 6.92 -22.20
CA GLU A 48 7.84 7.34 -23.09
C GLU A 48 9.04 7.93 -22.34
N ASP A 49 8.93 8.18 -21.03
CA ASP A 49 10.01 8.75 -20.23
C ASP A 49 11.19 7.77 -20.16
N GLY A 50 12.38 8.25 -20.50
CA GLY A 50 13.61 7.48 -20.32
C GLY A 50 13.93 7.26 -18.82
N ALA A 51 14.73 6.23 -18.52
CA ALA A 51 15.04 5.86 -17.13
C ALA A 51 15.60 7.02 -16.29
N LEU A 52 16.48 7.86 -16.90
CA LEU A 52 17.05 9.02 -16.22
C LEU A 52 16.00 10.10 -15.97
N GLU A 53 15.16 10.40 -16.95
CA GLU A 53 14.05 11.37 -16.81
C GLU A 53 13.06 10.91 -15.75
N TYR A 54 12.69 9.64 -15.76
CA TYR A 54 11.84 9.02 -14.75
C TYR A 54 12.41 9.19 -13.34
N ALA A 55 13.70 8.89 -13.15
CA ALA A 55 14.37 9.05 -11.87
C ALA A 55 14.40 10.52 -11.42
N MET A 56 14.78 11.44 -12.30
CA MET A 56 14.86 12.87 -11.99
C MET A 56 13.48 13.45 -11.64
N ARG A 57 12.46 13.17 -12.43
CA ARG A 57 11.09 13.63 -12.15
C ARG A 57 10.56 13.06 -10.85
N GLY A 58 10.82 11.78 -10.57
CA GLY A 58 10.41 11.15 -9.32
C GLY A 58 11.10 11.73 -8.08
N LEU A 59 12.35 12.16 -8.19
CA LEU A 59 13.09 12.78 -7.09
C LEU A 59 12.66 14.22 -6.83
N PHE A 60 12.40 15.00 -7.88
CA PHE A 60 12.17 16.45 -7.79
C PHE A 60 10.69 16.87 -7.97
N GLY A 61 9.74 15.92 -7.99
CA GLY A 61 8.32 16.23 -8.04
C GLY A 61 7.79 16.56 -9.45
N GLY A 62 8.30 15.91 -10.47
CA GLY A 62 7.89 16.11 -11.87
C GLY A 62 6.68 15.28 -12.31
N TYR A 63 6.08 14.47 -11.43
CA TYR A 63 4.89 13.68 -11.75
C TYR A 63 3.68 14.12 -10.91
N GLU A 64 2.52 14.13 -11.54
CA GLU A 64 1.27 14.06 -10.80
C GLU A 64 1.09 12.66 -10.21
N SER A 65 0.36 12.57 -9.13
CA SER A 65 0.00 11.32 -8.49
C SER A 65 -1.43 11.34 -7.99
N GLY A 66 -1.98 10.17 -7.75
CA GLY A 66 -3.34 10.07 -7.25
C GLY A 66 -3.64 8.68 -6.72
N PHE A 67 -4.79 8.62 -6.09
CA PHE A 67 -5.40 7.37 -5.70
C PHE A 67 -6.10 6.73 -6.89
N SER A 68 -6.01 5.42 -6.99
CA SER A 68 -6.73 4.58 -7.95
C SER A 68 -7.20 3.31 -7.27
N ASP A 69 -8.27 2.72 -7.75
CA ASP A 69 -8.78 1.46 -7.24
C ASP A 69 -8.92 0.43 -8.34
N GLU A 70 -8.56 -0.79 -8.02
CA GLU A 70 -8.71 -1.96 -8.88
C GLU A 70 -9.05 -3.20 -8.04
N ARG A 71 -9.40 -4.29 -8.70
CA ARG A 71 -9.54 -5.59 -8.05
C ARG A 71 -8.17 -6.12 -7.63
N PHE A 72 -8.08 -6.73 -6.45
CA PHE A 72 -6.82 -7.25 -5.93
C PHE A 72 -6.12 -8.24 -6.87
N TYR A 73 -6.87 -9.00 -7.67
CA TYR A 73 -6.27 -9.95 -8.61
C TYR A 73 -5.33 -9.27 -9.62
N ASN A 74 -5.62 -8.02 -10.05
CA ASN A 74 -4.74 -7.26 -10.95
C ASN A 74 -3.40 -6.97 -10.28
N PHE A 75 -3.42 -6.47 -9.05
CA PHE A 75 -2.19 -6.23 -8.27
C PHE A 75 -1.43 -7.52 -7.97
N ASN A 76 -2.14 -8.60 -7.62
CA ASN A 76 -1.53 -9.89 -7.40
C ASN A 76 -0.89 -10.45 -8.68
N HIS A 77 -1.52 -10.24 -9.84
CA HIS A 77 -0.95 -10.64 -11.13
C HIS A 77 0.32 -9.85 -11.46
N VAL A 78 0.27 -8.52 -11.34
CA VAL A 78 1.44 -7.68 -11.61
C VAL A 78 2.57 -7.99 -10.64
N TYR A 79 2.32 -7.87 -9.34
CA TYR A 79 3.39 -8.00 -8.34
C TYR A 79 3.80 -9.46 -8.08
N GLY A 80 2.82 -10.36 -7.89
CA GLY A 80 3.08 -11.75 -7.49
C GLY A 80 3.49 -12.65 -8.65
N GLU A 81 2.86 -12.50 -9.83
CA GLU A 81 3.12 -13.38 -10.97
C GLU A 81 4.19 -12.83 -11.92
N THR A 82 4.14 -11.51 -12.24
CA THR A 82 5.04 -10.88 -13.23
C THR A 82 6.33 -10.41 -12.58
N GLU A 83 6.25 -9.57 -11.55
CA GLU A 83 7.43 -9.04 -10.84
C GLU A 83 8.00 -10.01 -9.79
N GLN A 84 7.32 -11.11 -9.54
CA GLN A 84 7.74 -12.19 -8.63
C GLN A 84 8.01 -11.72 -7.20
N ARG A 85 7.25 -10.76 -6.72
CA ARG A 85 7.33 -10.17 -5.39
C ARG A 85 6.38 -10.88 -4.43
N ASP A 86 6.83 -11.10 -3.21
CA ASP A 86 5.95 -11.57 -2.13
C ASP A 86 5.05 -10.43 -1.65
N LEU A 87 3.79 -10.77 -1.35
CA LEU A 87 2.84 -9.84 -0.75
C LEU A 87 2.50 -10.30 0.67
N TRP A 88 2.39 -9.35 1.59
CA TRP A 88 2.01 -9.59 2.97
C TRP A 88 0.71 -8.86 3.29
N SER A 89 -0.32 -9.61 3.62
CA SER A 89 -1.61 -9.07 4.03
C SER A 89 -1.67 -8.94 5.55
N TYR A 90 -1.84 -7.72 6.03
CA TYR A 90 -2.00 -7.37 7.44
C TYR A 90 -3.45 -6.95 7.70
N PRO A 91 -4.26 -7.77 8.40
CA PRO A 91 -5.60 -7.38 8.79
C PRO A 91 -5.58 -6.15 9.70
N LEU A 92 -6.47 -5.19 9.45
CA LEU A 92 -6.69 -4.04 10.33
C LEU A 92 -7.89 -4.31 11.23
N ASN A 93 -7.71 -4.18 12.53
CA ASN A 93 -8.73 -4.37 13.56
C ASN A 93 -9.47 -3.07 13.87
N PHE A 94 -9.87 -2.34 12.84
CA PHE A 94 -10.63 -1.11 12.97
C PHE A 94 -12.07 -1.38 13.44
N SER A 95 -12.61 -0.52 14.28
CA SER A 95 -14.03 -0.48 14.62
C SER A 95 -14.88 -0.22 13.38
N LYS A 96 -16.19 -0.32 13.51
CA LYS A 96 -17.10 -0.01 12.40
C LYS A 96 -16.95 1.46 11.98
N GLU A 97 -16.93 2.35 12.94
CA GLU A 97 -16.85 3.79 12.78
C GLU A 97 -15.51 4.22 12.12
N GLU A 98 -14.40 3.60 12.53
CA GLU A 98 -13.08 3.84 11.93
C GLU A 98 -13.04 3.39 10.48
N ARG A 99 -13.61 2.21 10.17
CA ARG A 99 -13.70 1.73 8.78
C ARG A 99 -14.55 2.64 7.91
N GLU A 100 -15.69 3.11 8.42
CA GLU A 100 -16.57 4.02 7.69
C GLU A 100 -15.85 5.34 7.39
N ARG A 101 -15.16 5.95 8.35
CA ARG A 101 -14.38 7.17 8.11
C ARG A 101 -13.34 6.98 7.01
N VAL A 102 -12.52 5.94 7.08
CA VAL A 102 -11.52 5.64 6.05
C VAL A 102 -12.18 5.40 4.69
N THR A 103 -13.30 4.67 4.63
CA THR A 103 -13.99 4.37 3.37
C THR A 103 -14.58 5.63 2.72
N TYR A 104 -15.26 6.49 3.49
CA TYR A 104 -15.82 7.73 2.97
C TYR A 104 -14.71 8.66 2.47
N HIS A 105 -13.63 8.81 3.23
CA HIS A 105 -12.51 9.65 2.82
C HIS A 105 -11.79 9.10 1.58
N THR A 106 -11.66 7.77 1.47
CA THR A 106 -11.15 7.10 0.25
C THR A 106 -11.99 7.50 -0.97
N TRP A 107 -13.31 7.50 -0.84
CA TRP A 107 -14.21 7.87 -1.93
C TRP A 107 -13.98 9.32 -2.41
N GLU A 108 -13.79 10.25 -1.49
CA GLU A 108 -13.50 11.65 -1.80
C GLU A 108 -12.15 11.79 -2.52
N LEU A 109 -11.12 11.10 -2.04
CA LEU A 109 -9.77 11.14 -2.63
C LEU A 109 -9.72 10.58 -4.05
N LEU A 110 -10.47 9.51 -4.33
CA LEU A 110 -10.52 8.91 -5.65
C LEU A 110 -11.11 9.85 -6.72
N GLN A 111 -12.01 10.75 -6.35
CA GLN A 111 -12.75 11.55 -7.31
C GLN A 111 -12.07 12.87 -7.69
N HIS A 112 -11.38 13.53 -6.76
CA HIS A 112 -11.07 14.95 -6.91
C HIS A 112 -9.65 15.37 -6.59
N VAL A 113 -8.79 14.46 -6.11
CA VAL A 113 -7.50 14.89 -5.56
C VAL A 113 -6.34 14.40 -6.41
N ARG A 114 -5.44 15.32 -6.73
CA ARG A 114 -4.13 15.04 -7.33
C ARG A 114 -3.05 15.63 -6.44
N PHE A 115 -1.89 14.99 -6.46
CA PHE A 115 -0.74 15.38 -5.66
C PHE A 115 0.49 15.46 -6.55
N THR A 116 1.55 16.11 -6.06
CA THR A 116 2.88 15.97 -6.65
C THR A 116 3.57 14.75 -6.04
N TYR A 117 4.13 13.90 -6.85
CA TYR A 117 4.78 12.67 -6.40
C TYR A 117 6.27 12.88 -6.15
N TYR A 118 6.74 12.45 -5.00
CA TYR A 118 8.16 12.38 -4.65
C TYR A 118 8.51 10.98 -4.16
N PHE A 119 9.50 10.34 -4.78
CA PHE A 119 9.85 8.95 -4.48
C PHE A 119 10.10 8.69 -2.98
N PHE A 120 10.69 9.64 -2.27
CA PHE A 120 11.10 9.46 -0.89
C PHE A 120 10.25 10.20 0.14
N LEU A 121 9.52 11.24 -0.26
CA LEU A 121 8.84 12.10 0.70
C LEU A 121 7.31 11.95 0.63
N ASP A 122 6.74 12.09 -0.56
CA ASP A 122 5.31 12.10 -0.79
C ASP A 122 4.92 10.98 -1.75
N ASN A 123 5.00 9.76 -1.24
CA ASN A 123 4.81 8.52 -1.99
C ASN A 123 3.62 7.70 -1.42
N CYS A 124 3.47 6.48 -1.90
CA CYS A 124 2.40 5.59 -1.47
C CYS A 124 2.38 5.36 0.05
N ALA A 125 3.54 5.25 0.70
CA ALA A 125 3.61 5.01 2.14
C ALA A 125 3.08 6.21 2.94
N TYR A 126 3.50 7.41 2.56
CA TYR A 126 3.06 8.65 3.20
C TYR A 126 1.55 8.84 3.06
N ARG A 127 1.03 8.78 1.82
CA ARG A 127 -0.39 9.03 1.54
C ARG A 127 -1.31 7.94 2.09
N MET A 128 -0.89 6.68 2.07
CA MET A 128 -1.65 5.61 2.68
C MET A 128 -1.68 5.73 4.22
N ALA A 129 -0.59 6.19 4.84
CA ALA A 129 -0.56 6.44 6.27
C ALA A 129 -1.49 7.60 6.64
N GLU A 130 -1.47 8.72 5.91
CA GLU A 130 -2.40 9.84 6.10
C GLU A 130 -3.86 9.39 6.00
N LEU A 131 -4.19 8.57 4.99
CA LEU A 131 -5.53 8.03 4.84
C LEU A 131 -5.94 7.15 6.04
N LEU A 132 -5.05 6.30 6.54
CA LEU A 132 -5.33 5.47 7.71
C LEU A 132 -5.48 6.30 8.99
N GLU A 133 -4.78 7.42 9.11
CA GLU A 133 -4.91 8.36 10.23
C GLU A 133 -6.32 8.95 10.34
N MET A 134 -7.08 8.99 9.24
CA MET A 134 -8.49 9.40 9.28
C MET A 134 -9.40 8.43 10.06
N ALA A 135 -8.93 7.22 10.36
CA ALA A 135 -9.64 6.32 11.25
C ALA A 135 -9.84 6.92 12.65
N TRP A 136 -8.90 7.75 13.10
CA TRP A 136 -8.87 8.25 14.48
C TRP A 136 -9.23 9.73 14.58
N THR A 137 -9.87 10.08 15.70
CA THR A 137 -10.25 11.46 16.02
C THR A 137 -9.41 12.06 17.14
N ASP A 138 -8.52 11.28 17.74
CA ASP A 138 -7.70 11.66 18.88
C ASP A 138 -6.32 12.23 18.51
N GLY A 139 -6.07 12.40 17.22
CA GLY A 139 -4.82 12.98 16.71
C GLY A 139 -3.64 12.02 16.64
N ARG A 140 -3.87 10.70 16.75
CA ARG A 140 -2.83 9.69 16.50
C ARG A 140 -2.23 9.84 15.11
N ARG A 141 -0.92 9.62 14.99
CA ARG A 141 -0.18 9.75 13.75
C ARG A 141 0.65 8.50 13.44
N LEU A 142 0.56 8.02 12.19
CA LEU A 142 1.42 7.00 11.63
C LEU A 142 2.67 7.59 10.98
N ASN A 143 2.50 8.74 10.35
CA ASN A 143 3.61 9.53 9.83
C ASN A 143 4.27 10.30 10.96
N ARG A 144 5.35 9.76 11.52
CA ARG A 144 6.12 10.49 12.54
C ARG A 144 7.03 11.53 11.87
N PRO A 145 7.14 12.77 12.42
CA PRO A 145 7.87 13.88 11.79
C PRO A 145 9.38 13.65 11.61
N MET A 146 9.93 12.58 12.15
CA MET A 146 11.38 12.29 12.13
C MET A 146 11.82 11.36 11.00
N ALA A 147 10.91 10.83 10.20
CA ALA A 147 11.32 10.06 9.04
C ALA A 147 11.61 11.03 7.88
N LEU A 148 12.87 11.28 7.61
CA LEU A 148 13.32 12.03 6.44
C LEU A 148 12.82 11.39 5.12
N TRP A 149 12.36 10.15 5.19
CA TRP A 149 11.94 9.36 4.03
C TRP A 149 10.72 8.49 4.41
N ALA A 150 9.66 8.59 3.61
CA ALA A 150 8.49 7.74 3.75
C ALA A 150 8.75 6.37 3.11
N ILE A 151 9.16 5.40 3.89
CA ILE A 151 9.44 4.04 3.40
C ILE A 151 8.24 3.14 3.73
N PRO A 152 7.71 2.37 2.76
CA PRO A 152 6.53 1.51 2.94
C PRO A 152 6.58 0.58 4.15
N VAL A 153 7.75 0.02 4.45
CA VAL A 153 7.91 -0.86 5.61
C VAL A 153 7.71 -0.15 6.94
N TYR A 154 7.99 1.16 7.03
CA TYR A 154 7.79 1.93 8.26
C TYR A 154 6.33 2.14 8.61
N ALA A 155 5.43 2.25 7.64
CA ALA A 155 4.00 2.33 7.94
C ALA A 155 3.52 1.06 8.66
N VAL A 156 3.94 -0.11 8.19
CA VAL A 156 3.64 -1.40 8.84
C VAL A 156 4.35 -1.50 10.21
N HIS A 157 5.60 -1.04 10.29
CA HIS A 157 6.35 -1.05 11.55
C HIS A 157 5.70 -0.15 12.61
N ASN A 158 5.26 1.05 12.24
CA ASN A 158 4.61 1.98 13.17
C ASN A 158 3.28 1.42 13.69
N LEU A 159 2.46 0.80 12.82
CA LEU A 159 1.26 0.10 13.25
C LEU A 159 1.55 -1.07 14.19
N LYS A 160 2.64 -1.81 13.96
CA LYS A 160 3.08 -2.86 14.89
C LYS A 160 3.57 -2.30 16.23
N ALA A 161 4.25 -1.16 16.23
CA ALA A 161 4.66 -0.49 17.46
C ALA A 161 3.44 -0.07 18.29
N MET A 162 2.40 0.48 17.66
CA MET A 162 1.15 0.81 18.33
C MET A 162 0.46 -0.44 18.93
N ASN A 163 0.56 -1.61 18.29
CA ASN A 163 0.11 -2.87 18.88
C ASN A 163 0.88 -3.23 20.16
N ALA A 164 2.19 -3.00 20.17
CA ALA A 164 3.01 -3.25 21.37
C ALA A 164 2.66 -2.32 22.54
N ASP A 165 2.15 -1.12 22.23
CA ASP A 165 1.64 -0.15 23.21
C ASP A 165 0.22 -0.50 23.72
N GLY A 166 -0.32 -1.67 23.33
CA GLY A 166 -1.60 -2.19 23.79
C GLY A 166 -2.80 -1.95 22.87
N GLU A 167 -2.57 -1.35 21.71
CA GLU A 167 -3.62 -1.01 20.74
C GLU A 167 -3.83 -2.10 19.69
N ASN A 168 -4.23 -3.18 19.82
CA ASN A 168 -4.41 -4.31 18.89
C ASN A 168 -4.93 -3.91 17.47
N LEU A 169 -4.19 -3.05 16.76
CA LEU A 169 -4.57 -2.49 15.45
C LEU A 169 -4.32 -3.45 14.29
N LEU A 170 -3.29 -4.29 14.38
CA LEU A 170 -2.93 -5.26 13.34
C LEU A 170 -3.18 -6.68 13.81
N GLY A 171 -3.89 -7.46 12.99
CA GLY A 171 -3.97 -8.89 13.15
C GLY A 171 -2.74 -9.64 12.63
N THR A 172 -2.77 -10.97 12.72
CA THR A 172 -1.69 -11.83 12.25
C THR A 172 -1.47 -11.69 10.74
N PRO A 173 -0.25 -11.39 10.28
CA PRO A 173 0.03 -11.25 8.86
C PRO A 173 -0.09 -12.58 8.12
N LYS A 174 -0.55 -12.50 6.87
CA LYS A 174 -0.63 -13.64 5.96
C LYS A 174 0.26 -13.40 4.75
N LEU A 175 1.17 -14.32 4.48
CA LEU A 175 1.97 -14.32 3.25
C LEU A 175 1.11 -14.76 2.07
N ILE A 176 1.19 -13.99 1.00
CA ILE A 176 0.73 -14.36 -0.35
C ILE A 176 2.01 -14.52 -1.18
N PRO A 177 2.47 -15.77 -1.39
CA PRO A 177 3.77 -16.02 -1.98
C PRO A 177 3.78 -15.68 -3.46
N SER A 178 4.89 -15.14 -3.93
CA SER A 178 5.16 -14.93 -5.35
C SER A 178 5.17 -16.24 -6.13
N ARG A 179 5.03 -16.15 -7.45
CA ARG A 179 5.16 -17.30 -8.34
C ARG A 179 6.49 -18.02 -8.13
N GLN A 180 7.60 -17.28 -8.04
CA GLN A 180 8.93 -17.87 -7.82
C GLN A 180 9.01 -18.65 -6.50
N ARG A 181 8.46 -18.07 -5.41
CA ARG A 181 8.45 -18.76 -4.11
C ARG A 181 7.62 -20.04 -4.16
N ARG A 182 6.46 -20.04 -4.82
CA ARG A 182 5.61 -21.24 -4.98
C ARG A 182 6.33 -22.34 -5.78
N LEU A 183 7.01 -21.98 -6.88
CA LEU A 183 7.78 -22.91 -7.68
C LEU A 183 8.95 -23.50 -6.89
N ASN A 184 9.70 -22.68 -6.17
CA ASN A 184 10.82 -23.18 -5.35
C ASN A 184 10.35 -24.16 -4.27
N HIS A 185 9.19 -23.92 -3.65
CA HIS A 185 8.63 -24.84 -2.65
C HIS A 185 8.24 -26.19 -3.29
N SER A 186 7.61 -26.19 -4.45
CA SER A 186 7.18 -27.41 -5.14
C SER A 186 8.32 -28.27 -5.68
N VAL A 187 9.54 -27.72 -5.82
CA VAL A 187 10.74 -28.48 -6.25
C VAL A 187 11.49 -29.07 -5.05
N SER A 188 11.24 -28.56 -3.84
CA SER A 188 11.90 -29.03 -2.60
C SER A 188 11.12 -30.15 -1.86
N GLU A 189 9.92 -30.48 -2.32
CA GLU A 189 9.12 -31.64 -1.87
C GLU A 189 9.33 -32.84 -2.79
#